data_5d8a1d8b5dcd890b7f43577b42a47e4f
#
_entry.id   5d8a1d8b5dcd890b7f43577b42a47e4f
#
_cell.length_a   1.000
_cell.length_b   1.000
_cell.length_c   1.000
_cell.angle_alpha   90.00
_cell.angle_beta   90.00
_cell.angle_gamma   90.00
#
_symmetry.space_group_name_H-M   'P 1'
#
loop_
_entity.id
_entity.type
_entity.pdbx_description
1 polymer ?
#
loop_
_entity_poly.entity_id
_entity_poly.type
_entity_poly.pdbx_seq_one_letter_code
_entity_poly.pdbx_strand_id
1 'polypeptide(L)'
;MSQLHGGRIVAKALKNEGVSHIFTLCGGHVMSIYDGCLDVGIRVVDTRHEQTAAHAADGWARVTGEPGVAVVTAGPGLTDAVTGVASAWRANIPMLIIGGQGPRSLQDMGSLQDMNHVDLMRPITKWSHSVPEARRLGEYVSMAFRIATTGVPGPVFLEMPVDFLFDSYNEDQLIFPTGSRTSAGAYPDPAYIDQAIALLSKAEKPVALVGSQLFWSKRRDAYAPFVEQFGLPVYVNGQARGSLPPEHPNFFTKTRKEALRGADVILIFGTPLDFRLGYGRASHLNPEAKLI
;
A
#
# COMPACT_ATOMS: atom_id res chain seq x y z
N MET A 1 -15.53 -12.73 -32.79
CA MET A 1 -15.14 -12.76 -31.40
C MET A 1 -14.03 -11.74 -31.21
N SER A 2 -14.15 -10.86 -30.23
CA SER A 2 -13.12 -9.86 -29.92
C SER A 2 -11.91 -10.59 -29.33
N GLN A 3 -10.71 -10.22 -29.77
CA GLN A 3 -9.46 -10.74 -29.22
C GLN A 3 -8.73 -9.60 -28.50
N LEU A 4 -8.19 -9.91 -27.34
CA LEU A 4 -7.36 -9.01 -26.55
C LEU A 4 -5.98 -9.63 -26.34
N HIS A 5 -4.92 -8.88 -26.60
CA HIS A 5 -3.60 -9.32 -26.14
C HIS A 5 -3.48 -9.12 -24.61
N GLY A 6 -2.55 -9.86 -23.99
CA GLY A 6 -2.44 -9.85 -22.52
C GLY A 6 -2.24 -8.48 -21.91
N GLY A 7 -1.49 -7.59 -22.55
CA GLY A 7 -1.33 -6.21 -22.07
C GLY A 7 -2.65 -5.45 -21.99
N ARG A 8 -3.58 -5.64 -22.94
CA ARG A 8 -4.94 -5.07 -22.89
C ARG A 8 -5.77 -5.67 -21.77
N ILE A 9 -5.60 -6.99 -21.49
CA ILE A 9 -6.26 -7.65 -20.37
C ILE A 9 -5.82 -7.00 -19.05
N VAL A 10 -4.51 -6.80 -18.86
CA VAL A 10 -3.95 -6.15 -17.68
C VAL A 10 -4.47 -4.71 -17.55
N ALA A 11 -4.42 -3.93 -18.62
CA ALA A 11 -4.89 -2.54 -18.60
C ALA A 11 -6.39 -2.43 -18.29
N LYS A 12 -7.23 -3.30 -18.86
CA LYS A 12 -8.67 -3.37 -18.57
C LYS A 12 -8.91 -3.73 -17.10
N ALA A 13 -8.15 -4.67 -16.54
CA ALA A 13 -8.24 -5.03 -15.13
C ALA A 13 -7.80 -3.87 -14.22
N LEU A 14 -6.70 -3.20 -14.53
CA LEU A 14 -6.25 -1.99 -13.82
C LEU A 14 -7.32 -0.89 -13.85
N LYS A 15 -7.96 -0.68 -15.01
CA LYS A 15 -9.05 0.29 -15.13
C LYS A 15 -10.24 -0.05 -14.25
N ASN A 16 -10.62 -1.33 -14.19
CA ASN A 16 -11.70 -1.82 -13.33
C ASN A 16 -11.40 -1.60 -11.83
N GLU A 17 -10.12 -1.62 -11.44
CA GLU A 17 -9.66 -1.30 -10.08
C GLU A 17 -9.54 0.22 -9.82
N GLY A 18 -9.90 1.07 -10.79
CA GLY A 18 -9.90 2.53 -10.66
C GLY A 18 -8.57 3.20 -10.97
N VAL A 19 -7.61 2.47 -11.55
CA VAL A 19 -6.30 3.03 -11.89
C VAL A 19 -6.44 4.07 -13.00
N SER A 20 -5.86 5.24 -12.78
CA SER A 20 -5.80 6.33 -13.75
C SER A 20 -4.38 6.59 -14.28
N HIS A 21 -3.36 6.16 -13.54
CA HIS A 21 -1.95 6.37 -13.87
C HIS A 21 -1.13 5.12 -13.57
N ILE A 22 -0.18 4.81 -14.43
CA ILE A 22 0.93 3.90 -14.14
C ILE A 22 2.24 4.64 -14.25
N PHE A 23 3.21 4.27 -13.43
CA PHE A 23 4.58 4.82 -13.43
C PHE A 23 5.54 3.76 -13.95
N THR A 24 6.41 4.13 -14.87
CA THR A 24 7.21 3.14 -15.60
C THR A 24 8.52 3.72 -16.14
N LEU A 25 9.46 2.84 -16.43
CA LEU A 25 10.48 3.05 -17.46
C LEU A 25 10.25 2.02 -18.55
N CYS A 26 10.27 2.47 -19.80
CA CYS A 26 9.98 1.62 -20.96
C CYS A 26 10.90 0.40 -21.01
N GLY A 27 10.31 -0.78 -21.20
CA GLY A 27 11.03 -2.03 -21.33
C GLY A 27 10.27 -3.07 -22.15
N GLY A 28 11.01 -3.87 -22.93
CA GLY A 28 10.44 -4.77 -23.95
C GLY A 28 9.40 -5.76 -23.41
N HIS A 29 9.62 -6.32 -22.22
CA HIS A 29 8.72 -7.35 -21.66
C HIS A 29 7.31 -6.84 -21.35
N VAL A 30 7.14 -5.54 -21.12
CA VAL A 30 5.87 -4.96 -20.60
C VAL A 30 5.23 -3.94 -21.58
N MET A 31 5.80 -3.75 -22.76
CA MET A 31 5.32 -2.74 -23.73
C MET A 31 3.84 -2.90 -24.11
N SER A 32 3.35 -4.11 -24.21
CA SER A 32 1.94 -4.36 -24.53
C SER A 32 0.97 -3.82 -23.46
N ILE A 33 1.42 -3.67 -22.22
CA ILE A 33 0.61 -3.04 -21.16
C ILE A 33 0.40 -1.56 -21.47
N TYR A 34 1.40 -0.86 -22.01
CA TYR A 34 1.28 0.57 -22.36
C TYR A 34 0.25 0.77 -23.46
N ASP A 35 0.28 -0.09 -24.50
CA ASP A 35 -0.70 -0.09 -25.57
C ASP A 35 -2.13 -0.24 -25.00
N GLY A 36 -2.34 -1.24 -24.15
CA GLY A 36 -3.61 -1.42 -23.45
C GLY A 36 -4.01 -0.24 -22.56
N CYS A 37 -3.05 0.43 -21.92
CA CYS A 37 -3.34 1.60 -21.08
C CYS A 37 -3.87 2.78 -21.93
N LEU A 38 -3.32 2.99 -23.13
CA LEU A 38 -3.81 4.02 -24.06
C LEU A 38 -5.26 3.75 -24.45
N ASP A 39 -5.61 2.51 -24.77
CA ASP A 39 -6.96 2.12 -25.17
C ASP A 39 -8.03 2.43 -24.08
N VAL A 40 -7.69 2.23 -22.82
CA VAL A 40 -8.63 2.41 -21.69
C VAL A 40 -8.48 3.76 -20.99
N GLY A 41 -7.62 4.66 -21.49
CA GLY A 41 -7.41 5.99 -20.95
C GLY A 41 -6.70 5.98 -19.59
N ILE A 42 -5.75 5.07 -19.38
CA ILE A 42 -4.79 5.11 -18.27
C ILE A 42 -3.56 5.89 -18.73
N ARG A 43 -3.15 6.90 -17.98
CA ARG A 43 -1.97 7.68 -18.29
C ARG A 43 -0.71 6.89 -17.96
N VAL A 44 0.17 6.76 -18.95
CA VAL A 44 1.51 6.20 -18.78
C VAL A 44 2.47 7.34 -18.44
N VAL A 45 3.07 7.29 -17.25
CA VAL A 45 4.04 8.28 -16.77
C VAL A 45 5.42 7.67 -16.86
N ASP A 46 6.16 8.07 -17.88
CA ASP A 46 7.53 7.62 -18.12
C ASP A 46 8.52 8.29 -17.16
N THR A 47 9.46 7.52 -16.64
CA THR A 47 10.53 7.97 -15.75
C THR A 47 11.89 7.70 -16.38
N ARG A 48 12.98 8.11 -15.73
CA ARG A 48 14.35 7.87 -16.20
C ARG A 48 15.10 6.82 -15.37
N HIS A 49 14.39 6.19 -14.43
CA HIS A 49 14.91 5.11 -13.59
C HIS A 49 13.74 4.40 -12.91
N GLU A 50 13.78 3.10 -12.80
CA GLU A 50 12.68 2.29 -12.23
C GLU A 50 12.48 2.55 -10.74
N GLN A 51 13.52 2.89 -10.02
CA GLN A 51 13.41 3.38 -8.65
C GLN A 51 12.50 4.60 -8.57
N THR A 52 12.61 5.53 -9.54
CA THR A 52 11.73 6.70 -9.63
C THR A 52 10.28 6.29 -9.89
N ALA A 53 10.05 5.31 -10.77
CA ALA A 53 8.71 4.77 -11.02
C ALA A 53 8.09 4.18 -9.76
N ALA A 54 8.84 3.37 -9.00
CA ALA A 54 8.39 2.79 -7.75
C ALA A 54 8.12 3.85 -6.68
N HIS A 55 9.00 4.86 -6.53
CA HIS A 55 8.77 5.97 -5.60
C HIS A 55 7.59 6.87 -6.01
N ALA A 56 7.36 7.05 -7.32
CA ALA A 56 6.21 7.79 -7.81
C ALA A 56 4.90 7.07 -7.50
N ALA A 57 4.86 5.73 -7.64
CA ALA A 57 3.71 4.92 -7.23
C ALA A 57 3.48 4.98 -5.70
N ASP A 58 4.54 4.90 -4.90
CA ASP A 58 4.48 5.10 -3.44
C ASP A 58 3.93 6.50 -3.09
N GLY A 59 4.46 7.55 -3.74
CA GLY A 59 4.00 8.94 -3.57
C GLY A 59 2.54 9.13 -3.97
N TRP A 60 2.12 8.53 -5.09
CA TRP A 60 0.72 8.53 -5.53
C TRP A 60 -0.22 8.03 -4.45
N ALA A 61 0.10 6.86 -3.88
CA ALA A 61 -0.74 6.26 -2.84
C ALA A 61 -0.83 7.15 -1.59
N ARG A 62 0.28 7.81 -1.20
CA ARG A 62 0.30 8.73 -0.05
C ARG A 62 -0.52 9.99 -0.25
N VAL A 63 -0.68 10.46 -1.48
CA VAL A 63 -1.39 11.70 -1.79
C VAL A 63 -2.86 11.44 -2.07
N THR A 64 -3.16 10.39 -2.84
CA THR A 64 -4.52 10.11 -3.29
C THR A 64 -5.31 9.21 -2.33
N GLY A 65 -4.63 8.36 -1.56
CA GLY A 65 -5.27 7.30 -0.77
C GLY A 65 -5.61 6.05 -1.59
N GLU A 66 -5.26 6.02 -2.89
CA GLU A 66 -5.46 4.87 -3.77
C GLU A 66 -4.15 4.14 -4.04
N PRO A 67 -4.16 2.81 -4.25
CA PRO A 67 -2.94 2.08 -4.55
C PRO A 67 -2.19 2.63 -5.77
N GLY A 68 -0.89 2.88 -5.63
CA GLY A 68 -0.06 3.25 -6.77
C GLY A 68 0.34 2.03 -7.60
N VAL A 69 0.56 2.23 -8.89
CA VAL A 69 0.96 1.15 -9.81
C VAL A 69 2.28 1.49 -10.51
N ALA A 70 3.28 0.65 -10.33
CA ALA A 70 4.52 0.70 -11.10
C ALA A 70 4.63 -0.50 -12.03
N VAL A 71 5.09 -0.27 -13.26
CA VAL A 71 5.28 -1.30 -14.28
C VAL A 71 6.71 -1.23 -14.77
N VAL A 72 7.48 -2.31 -14.61
CA VAL A 72 8.91 -2.35 -14.93
C VAL A 72 9.27 -3.60 -15.72
N THR A 73 10.35 -3.55 -16.49
CA THR A 73 10.80 -4.72 -17.24
C THR A 73 11.45 -5.77 -16.33
N ALA A 74 11.81 -6.91 -16.90
CA ALA A 74 12.47 -8.02 -16.21
C ALA A 74 13.90 -7.65 -15.77
N GLY A 75 14.48 -8.45 -14.90
CA GLY A 75 15.88 -8.37 -14.47
C GLY A 75 16.23 -7.02 -13.84
N PRO A 76 17.15 -6.25 -14.44
CA PRO A 76 17.59 -4.98 -13.89
C PRO A 76 16.45 -3.97 -13.69
N GLY A 77 15.41 -3.99 -14.54
CA GLY A 77 14.26 -3.13 -14.35
C GLY A 77 13.55 -3.36 -13.01
N LEU A 78 13.38 -4.62 -12.63
CA LEU A 78 12.80 -4.91 -11.32
C LEU A 78 13.79 -4.68 -10.18
N THR A 79 15.06 -5.07 -10.32
CA THR A 79 16.05 -4.88 -9.24
C THR A 79 16.27 -3.41 -8.92
N ASP A 80 16.23 -2.52 -9.91
CA ASP A 80 16.31 -1.06 -9.72
C ASP A 80 15.08 -0.50 -8.98
N ALA A 81 13.92 -1.13 -9.10
CA ALA A 81 12.69 -0.73 -8.39
C ALA A 81 12.67 -1.17 -6.91
N VAL A 82 13.50 -2.12 -6.49
CA VAL A 82 13.49 -2.75 -5.14
C VAL A 82 13.49 -1.71 -4.02
N THR A 83 14.31 -0.66 -4.11
CA THR A 83 14.40 0.38 -3.09
C THR A 83 13.06 1.09 -2.86
N GLY A 84 12.34 1.44 -3.94
CA GLY A 84 11.02 2.06 -3.84
C GLY A 84 9.98 1.13 -3.22
N VAL A 85 10.00 -0.15 -3.59
CA VAL A 85 9.09 -1.16 -3.03
C VAL A 85 9.38 -1.41 -1.55
N ALA A 86 10.67 -1.51 -1.15
CA ALA A 86 11.07 -1.67 0.24
C ALA A 86 10.66 -0.46 1.10
N SER A 87 10.71 0.76 0.54
CA SER A 87 10.20 1.98 1.18
C SER A 87 8.69 1.89 1.42
N ALA A 88 7.91 1.50 0.40
CA ALA A 88 6.48 1.30 0.51
C ALA A 88 6.13 0.21 1.53
N TRP A 89 6.87 -0.91 1.53
CA TRP A 89 6.73 -1.99 2.50
C TRP A 89 6.90 -1.50 3.94
N ARG A 90 8.00 -0.78 4.20
CA ARG A 90 8.29 -0.28 5.55
C ARG A 90 7.31 0.78 6.04
N ALA A 91 6.70 1.51 5.11
CA ALA A 91 5.71 2.54 5.40
C ALA A 91 4.25 2.04 5.34
N ASN A 92 4.01 0.76 5.03
CA ASN A 92 2.69 0.15 4.86
C ASN A 92 1.86 0.89 3.79
N ILE A 93 2.44 1.11 2.62
CA ILE A 93 1.79 1.81 1.51
C ILE A 93 1.27 0.79 0.51
N PRO A 94 -0.03 0.81 0.16
CA PRO A 94 -0.58 -0.08 -0.85
C PRO A 94 -0.03 0.28 -2.22
N MET A 95 0.60 -0.69 -2.88
CA MET A 95 1.19 -0.53 -4.19
C MET A 95 1.13 -1.85 -4.95
N LEU A 96 0.84 -1.79 -6.24
CA LEU A 96 1.07 -2.91 -7.16
C LEU A 96 2.33 -2.61 -7.97
N ILE A 97 3.30 -3.51 -7.92
CA ILE A 97 4.42 -3.52 -8.85
C ILE A 97 4.26 -4.70 -9.80
N ILE A 98 4.24 -4.43 -11.10
CA ILE A 98 4.21 -5.41 -12.18
C ILE A 98 5.61 -5.47 -12.78
N GLY A 99 6.22 -6.66 -12.75
CA GLY A 99 7.49 -6.95 -13.41
C GLY A 99 7.30 -7.87 -14.61
N GLY A 100 8.01 -7.58 -15.70
CA GLY A 100 8.11 -8.50 -16.82
C GLY A 100 8.91 -9.77 -16.46
N GLN A 101 8.80 -10.80 -17.30
CA GLN A 101 9.62 -12.02 -17.24
C GLN A 101 9.80 -12.56 -18.66
N GLY A 102 10.85 -13.35 -18.87
CA GLY A 102 11.04 -14.14 -20.09
C GLY A 102 9.82 -15.02 -20.42
N PRO A 103 9.75 -15.55 -21.66
CA PRO A 103 8.66 -16.45 -22.05
C PRO A 103 8.60 -17.67 -21.17
N ARG A 104 7.41 -18.08 -20.77
CA ARG A 104 7.18 -19.25 -19.92
C ARG A 104 7.78 -20.53 -20.50
N SER A 105 7.70 -20.67 -21.82
CA SER A 105 8.27 -21.82 -22.56
C SER A 105 9.81 -21.89 -22.55
N LEU A 106 10.48 -20.79 -22.18
CA LEU A 106 11.94 -20.67 -22.12
C LEU A 106 12.45 -20.47 -20.69
N GLN A 107 11.64 -20.81 -19.69
CA GLN A 107 12.04 -20.72 -18.29
C GLN A 107 13.31 -21.55 -18.04
N ASP A 108 14.25 -21.03 -17.26
CA ASP A 108 15.54 -21.64 -16.91
C ASP A 108 16.48 -21.88 -18.14
N MET A 109 16.16 -21.31 -19.29
CA MET A 109 16.98 -21.41 -20.50
C MET A 109 17.87 -20.19 -20.74
N GLY A 110 17.92 -19.23 -19.80
CA GLY A 110 18.73 -18.01 -19.94
C GLY A 110 18.12 -16.99 -20.89
N SER A 111 16.81 -16.79 -20.82
CA SER A 111 16.11 -15.73 -21.57
C SER A 111 16.63 -14.34 -21.19
N LEU A 112 16.36 -13.35 -22.06
CA LEU A 112 16.75 -11.96 -21.80
C LEU A 112 16.26 -11.52 -20.42
N GLN A 113 17.18 -11.07 -19.55
CA GLN A 113 16.89 -10.52 -18.23
C GLN A 113 16.15 -11.50 -17.29
N ASP A 114 16.25 -12.82 -17.54
CA ASP A 114 15.66 -13.85 -16.71
C ASP A 114 16.32 -13.91 -15.33
N MET A 115 15.53 -13.93 -14.29
CA MET A 115 15.95 -14.15 -12.92
C MET A 115 14.76 -14.50 -12.02
N ASN A 116 15.02 -15.00 -10.82
CA ASN A 116 13.97 -15.31 -9.84
C ASN A 116 13.45 -14.05 -9.14
N HIS A 117 12.59 -13.30 -9.83
CA HIS A 117 12.00 -12.08 -9.31
C HIS A 117 11.04 -12.32 -8.14
N VAL A 118 10.30 -13.42 -8.16
CA VAL A 118 9.30 -13.75 -7.14
C VAL A 118 9.95 -13.88 -5.77
N ASP A 119 11.06 -14.59 -5.67
CA ASP A 119 11.77 -14.75 -4.41
C ASP A 119 12.51 -13.47 -3.99
N LEU A 120 13.04 -12.71 -4.96
CA LEU A 120 13.63 -11.40 -4.69
C LEU A 120 12.64 -10.45 -4.01
N MET A 121 11.40 -10.43 -4.46
CA MET A 121 10.37 -9.49 -3.98
C MET A 121 9.63 -9.99 -2.74
N ARG A 122 9.71 -11.27 -2.41
CA ARG A 122 8.97 -11.89 -1.30
C ARG A 122 9.17 -11.20 0.06
N PRO A 123 10.38 -10.83 0.50
CA PRO A 123 10.61 -10.24 1.83
C PRO A 123 10.12 -8.79 1.96
N ILE A 124 9.82 -8.12 0.85
CA ILE A 124 9.43 -6.71 0.83
C ILE A 124 8.03 -6.46 0.24
N THR A 125 7.22 -7.51 0.15
CA THR A 125 5.84 -7.42 -0.34
C THR A 125 4.91 -8.27 0.52
N LYS A 126 3.62 -7.95 0.52
CA LYS A 126 2.59 -8.78 1.16
C LYS A 126 2.35 -10.07 0.40
N TRP A 127 2.56 -10.03 -0.91
CA TRP A 127 2.41 -11.15 -1.81
C TRP A 127 3.28 -10.93 -3.04
N SER A 128 4.04 -11.95 -3.39
CA SER A 128 4.93 -11.97 -4.56
C SER A 128 4.62 -13.22 -5.37
N HIS A 129 4.20 -13.06 -6.62
CA HIS A 129 3.72 -14.20 -7.40
C HIS A 129 3.89 -13.99 -8.90
N SER A 130 4.17 -15.09 -9.62
CA SER A 130 4.13 -15.15 -11.08
C SER A 130 2.73 -15.57 -11.51
N VAL A 131 2.13 -14.86 -12.49
CA VAL A 131 0.83 -15.25 -13.04
C VAL A 131 0.97 -16.61 -13.73
N PRO A 132 0.18 -17.63 -13.33
CA PRO A 132 0.39 -19.00 -13.81
C PRO A 132 -0.17 -19.25 -15.22
N GLU A 133 -1.15 -18.44 -15.64
CA GLU A 133 -1.88 -18.62 -16.89
C GLU A 133 -2.40 -17.27 -17.40
N ALA A 134 -2.26 -17.03 -18.69
CA ALA A 134 -2.63 -15.75 -19.33
C ALA A 134 -4.11 -15.38 -19.15
N ARG A 135 -5.03 -16.35 -19.19
CA ARG A 135 -6.47 -16.10 -18.98
C ARG A 135 -6.77 -15.54 -17.59
N ARG A 136 -5.88 -15.73 -16.64
CA ARG A 136 -6.01 -15.28 -15.26
C ARG A 136 -5.34 -13.94 -14.97
N LEU A 137 -4.78 -13.26 -15.96
CA LEU A 137 -4.13 -11.95 -15.78
C LEU A 137 -5.06 -10.95 -15.07
N GLY A 138 -6.32 -10.84 -15.51
CA GLY A 138 -7.31 -9.95 -14.89
C GLY A 138 -7.65 -10.33 -13.45
N GLU A 139 -7.80 -11.63 -13.17
CA GLU A 139 -8.05 -12.15 -11.82
C GLU A 139 -6.89 -11.81 -10.87
N TYR A 140 -5.63 -12.00 -11.31
CA TYR A 140 -4.45 -11.74 -10.48
C TYR A 140 -4.25 -10.25 -10.19
N VAL A 141 -4.55 -9.38 -11.16
CA VAL A 141 -4.56 -7.93 -10.92
C VAL A 141 -5.57 -7.58 -9.82
N SER A 142 -6.81 -8.05 -9.92
CA SER A 142 -7.83 -7.79 -8.91
C SER A 142 -7.46 -8.35 -7.54
N MET A 143 -6.90 -9.56 -7.49
CA MET A 143 -6.40 -10.18 -6.26
C MET A 143 -5.27 -9.34 -5.64
N ALA A 144 -4.36 -8.81 -6.45
CA ALA A 144 -3.26 -7.96 -6.00
C ALA A 144 -3.78 -6.69 -5.30
N PHE A 145 -4.76 -6.01 -5.87
CA PHE A 145 -5.38 -4.83 -5.25
C PHE A 145 -6.06 -5.17 -3.93
N ARG A 146 -6.80 -6.27 -3.88
CA ARG A 146 -7.42 -6.76 -2.64
C ARG A 146 -6.37 -7.02 -1.56
N ILE A 147 -5.29 -7.73 -1.87
CA ILE A 147 -4.22 -8.05 -0.91
C ILE A 147 -3.48 -6.78 -0.47
N ALA A 148 -3.17 -5.88 -1.39
CA ALA A 148 -2.48 -4.63 -1.08
C ALA A 148 -3.24 -3.76 -0.08
N THR A 149 -4.57 -3.77 -0.13
CA THR A 149 -5.43 -2.87 0.66
C THR A 149 -6.09 -3.52 1.88
N THR A 150 -6.08 -4.86 2.01
CA THR A 150 -6.74 -5.56 3.14
C THR A 150 -5.83 -5.60 4.36
N GLY A 151 -6.40 -5.33 5.54
CA GLY A 151 -5.66 -5.29 6.81
C GLY A 151 -4.66 -4.12 6.83
N VAL A 152 -3.42 -4.36 7.28
CA VAL A 152 -2.35 -3.38 7.14
C VAL A 152 -1.97 -3.29 5.65
N PRO A 153 -2.08 -2.11 5.01
CA PRO A 153 -1.74 -1.97 3.60
C PRO A 153 -0.26 -2.27 3.31
N GLY A 154 0.05 -2.59 2.07
CA GLY A 154 1.44 -2.82 1.67
C GLY A 154 1.58 -3.19 0.21
N PRO A 155 2.80 -3.20 -0.33
CA PRO A 155 3.05 -3.52 -1.73
C PRO A 155 2.81 -5.00 -2.04
N VAL A 156 2.45 -5.24 -3.29
CA VAL A 156 2.27 -6.57 -3.90
C VAL A 156 3.05 -6.60 -5.21
N PHE A 157 3.70 -7.71 -5.50
CA PHE A 157 4.42 -7.94 -6.75
C PHE A 157 3.72 -9.00 -7.60
N LEU A 158 3.53 -8.68 -8.88
CA LEU A 158 3.10 -9.62 -9.92
C LEU A 158 4.14 -9.70 -11.02
N GLU A 159 4.65 -10.90 -11.24
CA GLU A 159 5.47 -11.22 -12.40
C GLU A 159 4.56 -11.66 -13.55
N MET A 160 4.79 -11.08 -14.73
CA MET A 160 4.02 -11.37 -15.93
C MET A 160 4.94 -11.81 -17.07
N PRO A 161 4.89 -13.09 -17.49
CA PRO A 161 5.66 -13.57 -18.62
C PRO A 161 5.30 -12.85 -19.93
N VAL A 162 6.32 -12.57 -20.74
CA VAL A 162 6.19 -11.76 -21.97
C VAL A 162 5.26 -12.41 -23.01
N ASP A 163 5.30 -13.73 -23.14
CA ASP A 163 4.39 -14.49 -24.02
C ASP A 163 2.93 -14.29 -23.60
N PHE A 164 2.62 -14.32 -22.29
CA PHE A 164 1.27 -14.03 -21.80
C PHE A 164 0.80 -12.62 -22.13
N LEU A 165 1.71 -11.65 -22.16
CA LEU A 165 1.38 -10.26 -22.38
C LEU A 165 1.19 -9.93 -23.89
N PHE A 166 1.89 -10.60 -24.79
CA PHE A 166 1.84 -10.32 -26.22
C PHE A 166 0.88 -11.21 -27.00
N ASP A 167 0.63 -12.45 -26.53
CA ASP A 167 -0.33 -13.34 -27.18
C ASP A 167 -1.76 -12.83 -27.06
N SER A 168 -2.62 -13.23 -28.02
CA SER A 168 -4.02 -12.82 -28.10
C SER A 168 -4.96 -13.91 -27.62
N TYR A 169 -6.00 -13.51 -26.87
CA TYR A 169 -6.97 -14.40 -26.22
C TYR A 169 -8.40 -13.98 -26.55
N ASN A 170 -9.31 -14.94 -26.67
CA ASN A 170 -10.73 -14.66 -26.85
C ASN A 170 -11.32 -14.01 -25.58
N GLU A 171 -11.93 -12.86 -25.74
CA GLU A 171 -12.47 -12.08 -24.61
C GLU A 171 -13.51 -12.85 -23.80
N ASP A 172 -14.32 -13.70 -24.45
CA ASP A 172 -15.34 -14.52 -23.79
C ASP A 172 -14.77 -15.56 -22.78
N GLN A 173 -13.48 -15.83 -22.86
CA GLN A 173 -12.79 -16.78 -21.97
C GLN A 173 -12.04 -16.08 -20.83
N LEU A 174 -12.09 -14.75 -20.77
CA LEU A 174 -11.36 -13.95 -19.79
C LEU A 174 -12.23 -13.63 -18.58
N ILE A 175 -11.60 -13.59 -17.42
CA ILE A 175 -12.26 -13.25 -16.15
C ILE A 175 -11.80 -11.87 -15.71
N PHE A 176 -12.76 -10.95 -15.56
CA PHE A 176 -12.52 -9.61 -14.99
C PHE A 176 -13.36 -9.47 -13.72
N PRO A 177 -12.84 -9.86 -12.55
CA PRO A 177 -13.56 -9.69 -11.31
C PRO A 177 -13.86 -8.22 -11.04
N THR A 178 -15.03 -7.95 -10.47
CA THR A 178 -15.44 -6.63 -10.01
C THR A 178 -15.85 -6.69 -8.55
N GLY A 179 -15.69 -5.60 -7.80
CA GLY A 179 -16.10 -5.55 -6.39
C GLY A 179 -15.27 -6.44 -5.46
N SER A 180 -14.05 -6.79 -5.84
CA SER A 180 -13.19 -7.70 -5.07
C SER A 180 -12.63 -7.07 -3.78
N ARG A 181 -12.61 -5.73 -3.69
CA ARG A 181 -12.19 -5.00 -2.49
C ARG A 181 -13.39 -4.77 -1.57
N THR A 182 -13.28 -5.14 -0.29
CA THR A 182 -14.33 -4.84 0.68
C THR A 182 -14.41 -3.35 0.96
N SER A 183 -15.63 -2.82 1.01
CA SER A 183 -15.92 -1.48 1.49
C SER A 183 -16.11 -1.44 3.02
N ALA A 184 -16.35 -2.59 3.66
CA ALA A 184 -16.51 -2.67 5.11
C ALA A 184 -15.19 -2.44 5.85
N GLY A 185 -15.25 -1.71 6.97
CA GLY A 185 -14.16 -1.64 7.93
C GLY A 185 -14.23 -2.82 8.92
N ALA A 186 -13.09 -3.16 9.52
CA ALA A 186 -13.10 -4.00 10.71
C ALA A 186 -13.58 -3.17 11.90
N TYR A 187 -14.50 -3.70 12.69
CA TYR A 187 -14.97 -3.10 13.94
C TYR A 187 -14.37 -3.87 15.10
N PRO A 188 -13.91 -3.18 16.16
CA PRO A 188 -13.48 -3.83 17.38
C PRO A 188 -14.68 -4.44 18.13
N ASP A 189 -14.39 -5.38 19.03
CA ASP A 189 -15.40 -5.89 19.95
C ASP A 189 -15.94 -4.73 20.83
N PRO A 190 -17.27 -4.55 20.91
CA PRO A 190 -17.87 -3.50 21.73
C PRO A 190 -17.42 -3.49 23.18
N ALA A 191 -17.16 -4.66 23.77
CA ALA A 191 -16.68 -4.76 25.15
C ALA A 191 -15.32 -4.09 25.38
N TYR A 192 -14.42 -4.16 24.36
CA TYR A 192 -13.13 -3.45 24.43
C TYR A 192 -13.28 -1.95 24.23
N ILE A 193 -14.26 -1.51 23.46
CA ILE A 193 -14.57 -0.08 23.32
C ILE A 193 -15.09 0.47 24.66
N ASP A 194 -15.99 -0.23 25.33
CA ASP A 194 -16.50 0.19 26.64
C ASP A 194 -15.38 0.28 27.68
N GLN A 195 -14.45 -0.68 27.67
CA GLN A 195 -13.26 -0.64 28.53
C GLN A 195 -12.36 0.56 28.22
N ALA A 196 -12.10 0.83 26.94
CA ALA A 196 -11.28 1.95 26.50
C ALA A 196 -11.91 3.30 26.92
N ILE A 197 -13.22 3.45 26.74
CA ILE A 197 -13.97 4.64 27.17
C ILE A 197 -13.92 4.79 28.68
N ALA A 198 -14.11 3.71 29.44
CA ALA A 198 -14.06 3.73 30.91
C ALA A 198 -12.68 4.14 31.44
N LEU A 199 -11.60 3.68 30.79
CA LEU A 199 -10.23 4.11 31.12
C LEU A 199 -10.03 5.58 30.81
N LEU A 200 -10.40 6.01 29.59
CA LEU A 200 -10.20 7.38 29.13
C LEU A 200 -11.01 8.39 29.96
N SER A 201 -12.24 8.04 30.34
CA SER A 201 -13.10 8.92 31.15
C SER A 201 -12.60 9.14 32.58
N LYS A 202 -11.71 8.29 33.08
CA LYS A 202 -11.08 8.39 34.40
C LYS A 202 -9.66 8.94 34.37
N ALA A 203 -9.12 9.13 33.14
CA ALA A 203 -7.75 9.59 32.94
C ALA A 203 -7.59 11.05 33.38
N GLU A 204 -6.54 11.33 34.14
CA GLU A 204 -6.17 12.69 34.55
C GLU A 204 -5.19 13.33 33.55
N LYS A 205 -4.36 12.51 32.90
CA LYS A 205 -3.32 12.93 31.94
C LYS A 205 -3.31 12.04 30.70
N PRO A 206 -4.43 11.98 29.94
CA PRO A 206 -4.47 11.18 28.73
C PRO A 206 -3.65 11.81 27.62
N VAL A 207 -3.03 10.99 26.76
CA VAL A 207 -2.27 11.43 25.58
C VAL A 207 -2.61 10.56 24.38
N ALA A 208 -2.80 11.15 23.21
CA ALA A 208 -2.98 10.44 21.95
C ALA A 208 -1.69 10.45 21.12
N LEU A 209 -1.27 9.26 20.71
CA LEU A 209 -0.15 9.04 19.80
C LEU A 209 -0.66 8.45 18.50
N VAL A 210 -0.50 9.19 17.41
CA VAL A 210 -1.19 8.90 16.15
C VAL A 210 -0.19 8.64 15.02
N GLY A 211 -0.38 7.55 14.31
CA GLY A 211 0.50 7.12 13.23
C GLY A 211 -0.15 7.00 11.87
N SER A 212 0.61 6.50 10.92
CA SER A 212 0.26 6.45 9.50
C SER A 212 -1.03 5.70 9.20
N GLN A 213 -1.45 4.76 10.05
CA GLN A 213 -2.66 3.97 9.81
C GLN A 213 -3.95 4.78 9.90
N LEU A 214 -3.94 5.93 10.60
CA LEU A 214 -5.07 6.85 10.59
C LEU A 214 -5.41 7.31 9.16
N PHE A 215 -4.40 7.55 8.32
CA PHE A 215 -4.60 7.98 6.92
C PHE A 215 -5.42 6.95 6.11
N TRP A 216 -5.23 5.66 6.38
CA TRP A 216 -5.91 4.55 5.68
C TRP A 216 -7.26 4.21 6.32
N SER A 217 -7.61 4.83 7.44
CA SER A 217 -8.91 4.63 8.08
C SER A 217 -10.04 5.24 7.23
N LYS A 218 -11.12 4.47 7.03
CA LYS A 218 -12.33 4.93 6.35
C LYS A 218 -13.11 5.97 7.18
N ARG A 219 -12.84 6.04 8.48
CA ARG A 219 -13.49 6.94 9.43
C ARG A 219 -12.51 7.95 10.04
N ARG A 220 -11.52 8.38 9.25
CA ARG A 220 -10.57 9.43 9.66
C ARG A 220 -11.25 10.75 9.98
N ASP A 221 -12.44 10.98 9.44
CA ASP A 221 -13.32 12.12 9.71
C ASP A 221 -13.77 12.21 11.18
N ALA A 222 -13.90 11.07 11.86
CA ALA A 222 -14.29 11.01 13.28
C ALA A 222 -13.15 11.38 14.26
N TYR A 223 -11.92 11.49 13.76
CA TYR A 223 -10.74 11.66 14.61
C TYR A 223 -10.69 13.03 15.30
N ALA A 224 -10.86 14.14 14.57
CA ALA A 224 -10.80 15.48 15.13
C ALA A 224 -11.91 15.71 16.19
N PRO A 225 -13.20 15.40 15.91
CA PRO A 225 -14.26 15.47 16.92
C PRO A 225 -13.97 14.63 18.18
N PHE A 226 -13.37 13.46 18.02
CA PHE A 226 -12.98 12.61 19.16
C PHE A 226 -11.89 13.27 20.02
N VAL A 227 -10.87 13.86 19.38
CA VAL A 227 -9.80 14.59 20.09
C VAL A 227 -10.37 15.78 20.88
N GLU A 228 -11.28 16.53 20.28
CA GLU A 228 -11.94 17.69 20.90
C GLU A 228 -12.80 17.27 22.08
N GLN A 229 -13.62 16.23 21.92
CA GLN A 229 -14.53 15.75 22.95
C GLN A 229 -13.82 15.35 24.25
N PHE A 230 -12.64 14.72 24.11
CA PHE A 230 -11.85 14.25 25.25
C PHE A 230 -10.71 15.20 25.64
N GLY A 231 -10.53 16.32 24.95
CA GLY A 231 -9.46 17.29 25.20
C GLY A 231 -8.05 16.69 25.09
N LEU A 232 -7.85 15.72 24.18
CA LEU A 232 -6.64 14.90 24.11
C LEU A 232 -5.44 15.67 23.55
N PRO A 233 -4.32 15.81 24.25
CA PRO A 233 -3.05 16.20 23.65
C PRO A 233 -2.60 15.18 22.60
N VAL A 234 -2.34 15.63 21.37
CA VAL A 234 -2.03 14.79 20.21
C VAL A 234 -0.59 14.94 19.77
N TYR A 235 0.08 13.83 19.60
CA TYR A 235 1.41 13.72 18.96
C TYR A 235 1.34 12.79 17.76
N VAL A 236 1.85 13.25 16.60
CA VAL A 236 1.72 12.52 15.33
C VAL A 236 3.04 11.97 14.83
N ASN A 237 2.96 10.83 14.13
CA ASN A 237 4.04 10.21 13.38
C ASN A 237 3.62 9.94 11.93
N GLY A 238 4.61 9.93 11.02
CA GLY A 238 4.41 9.50 9.63
C GLY A 238 3.28 10.28 8.92
N GLN A 239 2.36 9.57 8.28
CA GLN A 239 1.25 10.15 7.52
C GLN A 239 0.09 10.68 8.38
N ALA A 240 0.16 10.56 9.71
CA ALA A 240 -0.78 11.27 10.57
C ALA A 240 -0.52 12.79 10.61
N ARG A 241 0.62 13.26 10.09
CA ARG A 241 0.87 14.70 9.93
C ARG A 241 -0.18 15.30 9.00
N GLY A 242 -0.81 16.40 9.44
CA GLY A 242 -1.93 17.02 8.73
C GLY A 242 -3.32 16.48 9.10
N SER A 243 -3.41 15.51 10.04
CA SER A 243 -4.69 15.03 10.57
C SER A 243 -5.42 16.04 11.47
N LEU A 244 -4.68 16.99 12.03
CA LEU A 244 -5.18 18.17 12.70
C LEU A 244 -4.49 19.42 12.12
N PRO A 245 -5.16 20.57 12.06
CA PRO A 245 -4.53 21.83 11.68
C PRO A 245 -3.38 22.20 12.64
N PRO A 246 -2.33 22.88 12.17
CA PRO A 246 -1.21 23.30 13.03
C PRO A 246 -1.62 24.15 14.23
N GLU A 247 -2.71 24.91 14.09
CA GLU A 247 -3.24 25.82 15.11
C GLU A 247 -4.23 25.13 16.08
N HIS A 248 -4.50 23.83 15.88
CA HIS A 248 -5.43 23.12 16.74
C HIS A 248 -4.93 23.08 18.19
N PRO A 249 -5.75 23.45 19.21
CA PRO A 249 -5.30 23.60 20.59
C PRO A 249 -4.75 22.30 21.22
N ASN A 250 -5.17 21.15 20.70
CA ASN A 250 -4.71 19.84 21.17
C ASN A 250 -3.54 19.28 20.37
N PHE A 251 -3.02 19.97 19.33
CA PHE A 251 -1.93 19.49 18.49
C PHE A 251 -0.56 19.95 19.00
N PHE A 252 0.32 19.02 19.32
CA PHE A 252 1.65 19.31 19.86
C PHE A 252 2.75 18.68 19.01
N THR A 253 3.79 19.46 18.71
CA THR A 253 4.94 19.00 17.92
C THR A 253 6.18 18.76 18.77
N LYS A 254 6.25 19.38 19.93
CA LYS A 254 7.36 19.27 20.92
C LYS A 254 6.85 18.60 22.19
N THR A 255 7.66 18.43 23.20
CA THR A 255 7.26 17.91 24.53
C THR A 255 6.70 16.47 24.56
N ARG A 256 6.72 15.74 23.39
CA ARG A 256 6.16 14.36 23.33
C ARG A 256 6.74 13.44 24.40
N LYS A 257 8.06 13.55 24.67
CA LYS A 257 8.73 12.69 25.66
C LYS A 257 8.20 12.95 27.07
N GLU A 258 8.04 14.19 27.43
CA GLU A 258 7.51 14.61 28.73
C GLU A 258 6.07 14.19 28.89
N ALA A 259 5.23 14.40 27.87
CA ALA A 259 3.85 14.00 27.85
C ALA A 259 3.68 12.47 28.01
N LEU A 260 4.41 11.67 27.26
CA LEU A 260 4.35 10.22 27.34
C LEU A 260 4.87 9.65 28.67
N ARG A 261 5.82 10.34 29.32
CA ARG A 261 6.32 9.96 30.64
C ARG A 261 5.41 10.38 31.78
N GLY A 262 4.62 11.41 31.57
CA GLY A 262 3.65 11.90 32.56
C GLY A 262 2.25 11.37 32.40
N ALA A 263 1.95 10.70 31.29
CA ALA A 263 0.61 10.19 30.97
C ALA A 263 0.20 9.02 31.89
N ASP A 264 -1.04 8.97 32.27
CA ASP A 264 -1.68 7.83 32.94
C ASP A 264 -2.40 6.91 31.94
N VAL A 265 -2.88 7.48 30.81
CA VAL A 265 -3.47 6.74 29.68
C VAL A 265 -2.84 7.19 28.38
N ILE A 266 -2.38 6.27 27.53
CA ILE A 266 -1.83 6.53 26.21
C ILE A 266 -2.66 5.80 25.17
N LEU A 267 -3.35 6.58 24.30
CA LEU A 267 -4.07 6.04 23.15
C LEU A 267 -3.12 5.97 21.96
N ILE A 268 -3.06 4.80 21.33
CA ILE A 268 -2.16 4.52 20.18
C ILE A 268 -2.99 4.23 18.93
N PHE A 269 -3.10 5.23 18.06
CA PHE A 269 -3.83 5.11 16.80
C PHE A 269 -2.86 4.76 15.66
N GLY A 270 -2.74 3.49 15.35
CA GLY A 270 -2.07 3.02 14.15
C GLY A 270 -0.60 3.45 13.98
N THR A 271 0.18 3.40 15.07
CA THR A 271 1.63 3.59 15.04
C THR A 271 2.33 2.44 15.77
N PRO A 272 3.41 1.87 15.21
CA PRO A 272 4.17 0.86 15.93
C PRO A 272 5.01 1.50 17.04
N LEU A 273 5.24 0.74 18.13
CA LEU A 273 6.20 1.10 19.18
C LEU A 273 7.64 0.78 18.73
N ASP A 274 8.11 1.51 17.72
CA ASP A 274 9.44 1.32 17.14
C ASP A 274 10.50 2.32 17.69
N PHE A 275 11.63 2.47 16.98
CA PHE A 275 12.72 3.37 17.38
C PHE A 275 12.26 4.82 17.62
N ARG A 276 11.20 5.28 16.94
CA ARG A 276 10.64 6.63 17.11
C ARG A 276 10.02 6.86 18.49
N LEU A 277 9.64 5.77 19.15
CA LEU A 277 8.96 5.74 20.45
C LEU A 277 9.76 4.96 21.51
N GLY A 278 11.06 4.79 21.28
CA GLY A 278 11.95 4.07 22.18
C GLY A 278 11.53 2.62 22.43
N TYR A 279 10.85 1.99 21.44
CA TYR A 279 10.36 0.61 21.51
C TYR A 279 9.37 0.36 22.66
N GLY A 280 8.66 1.38 23.12
CA GLY A 280 7.75 1.28 24.26
C GLY A 280 8.42 1.09 25.62
N ARG A 281 9.73 1.35 25.73
CA ARG A 281 10.45 1.16 27.00
C ARG A 281 10.10 2.23 28.02
N ALA A 282 10.23 1.86 29.32
CA ALA A 282 9.99 2.76 30.47
C ALA A 282 10.81 4.07 30.43
N SER A 283 11.92 4.11 29.71
CA SER A 283 12.69 5.34 29.48
C SER A 283 11.97 6.36 28.59
N HIS A 284 10.91 5.94 27.87
CA HIS A 284 10.16 6.77 26.92
C HIS A 284 8.67 6.89 27.24
N LEU A 285 8.09 5.89 27.89
CA LEU A 285 6.70 5.87 28.33
C LEU A 285 6.63 5.74 29.84
N ASN A 286 5.57 6.25 30.46
CA ASN A 286 5.27 5.93 31.85
C ASN A 286 4.99 4.42 31.98
N PRO A 287 5.73 3.65 32.79
CA PRO A 287 5.51 2.21 32.94
C PRO A 287 4.16 1.87 33.60
N GLU A 288 3.56 2.80 34.32
CA GLU A 288 2.25 2.63 34.98
C GLU A 288 1.07 3.04 34.07
N ALA A 289 1.35 3.68 32.93
CA ALA A 289 0.31 4.11 32.01
C ALA A 289 -0.45 2.93 31.43
N LYS A 290 -1.76 3.08 31.32
CA LYS A 290 -2.60 2.15 30.56
C LYS A 290 -2.49 2.48 29.08
N LEU A 291 -2.21 1.47 28.25
CA LEU A 291 -2.14 1.59 26.80
C LEU A 291 -3.45 1.11 26.18
N ILE A 292 -4.02 1.90 25.29
CA ILE A 292 -5.23 1.60 24.51
C ILE A 292 -4.90 1.61 23.04
#